data_5f461d9e6d29744a36aff3a13bf7bef2
#
_entry.id   5f461d9e6d29744a36aff3a13bf7bef2
#
_cell.length_a   1.000
_cell.length_b   1.000
_cell.length_c   1.000
_cell.angle_alpha   90.00
_cell.angle_beta   90.00
_cell.angle_gamma   90.00
#
_symmetry.space_group_name_H-M   'P 1'
#
loop_
_entity.id
_entity.type
_entity.pdbx_description
1 polymer ?
#
loop_
_entity_poly.entity_id
_entity_poly.type
_entity_poly.pdbx_seq_one_letter_code
_entity_poly.pdbx_strand_id
1 'polypeptide(L)'
;MPAFPNVLTHCALQAGKAMASVRYAYMAQQADVEGYVDEAATFRAVAESEENHAMGHLEFLQDSGDPVSKTPISNTVEMLESAITGEHHDSTVMYPEFARVAREEGLDDVAEWFETLAVAEGIHLRRFEHLLQEVPNM
;
A
#
# COMPACT_ATOMS: atom_id res chain seq x y z
N MET A 1 -6.25 16.85 25.97
CA MET A 1 -5.54 15.71 25.39
C MET A 1 -6.49 14.85 24.60
N PRO A 2 -6.18 14.54 23.34
CA PRO A 2 -6.99 13.58 22.61
C PRO A 2 -6.94 12.22 23.30
N ALA A 3 -8.06 11.50 23.27
CA ALA A 3 -8.10 10.13 23.78
C ALA A 3 -7.15 9.24 22.98
N PHE A 4 -6.41 8.41 23.67
CA PHE A 4 -5.52 7.42 23.04
C PHE A 4 -6.17 6.04 23.15
N PRO A 5 -6.24 5.24 22.07
CA PRO A 5 -5.75 5.50 20.72
C PRO A 5 -6.65 6.45 19.92
N ASN A 6 -6.08 7.19 19.00
CA ASN A 6 -6.79 8.12 18.13
C ASN A 6 -6.49 7.84 16.65
N VAL A 7 -7.06 8.63 15.75
CA VAL A 7 -6.90 8.45 14.29
C VAL A 7 -5.42 8.41 13.88
N LEU A 8 -4.60 9.31 14.40
CA LEU A 8 -3.17 9.34 14.08
C LEU A 8 -2.46 8.06 14.53
N THR A 9 -2.83 7.54 15.70
CA THR A 9 -2.28 6.29 16.22
C THR A 9 -2.62 5.12 15.28
N HIS A 10 -3.88 5.00 14.87
CA HIS A 10 -4.27 3.94 13.95
C HIS A 10 -3.63 4.07 12.57
N CYS A 11 -3.45 5.29 12.06
CA CYS A 11 -2.72 5.53 10.82
C CYS A 11 -1.28 5.02 10.90
N ALA A 12 -0.57 5.39 11.97
CA ALA A 12 0.82 4.97 12.16
C ALA A 12 0.95 3.45 12.33
N LEU A 13 0.05 2.84 13.12
CA LEU A 13 0.07 1.40 13.36
C LEU A 13 -0.31 0.62 12.10
N GLN A 14 -1.30 1.08 11.34
CA GLN A 14 -1.68 0.45 10.07
C GLN A 14 -0.50 0.40 9.11
N ALA A 15 0.19 1.52 8.91
CA ALA A 15 1.36 1.60 8.04
C ALA A 15 2.49 0.68 8.53
N GLY A 16 2.79 0.70 9.82
CA GLY A 16 3.84 -0.13 10.41
C GLY A 16 3.56 -1.62 10.30
N LYS A 17 2.32 -2.04 10.53
CA LYS A 17 1.93 -3.45 10.44
C LYS A 17 1.86 -3.94 9.01
N ALA A 18 1.39 -3.12 8.07
CA ALA A 18 1.42 -3.45 6.64
C ALA A 18 2.86 -3.64 6.16
N MET A 19 3.77 -2.77 6.56
CA MET A 19 5.20 -2.89 6.25
C MET A 19 5.80 -4.16 6.86
N ALA A 20 5.47 -4.47 8.12
CA ALA A 20 5.95 -5.67 8.80
C ALA A 20 5.49 -6.94 8.07
N SER A 21 4.24 -6.99 7.63
CA SER A 21 3.68 -8.11 6.88
C SER A 21 4.51 -8.42 5.64
N VAL A 22 4.79 -7.42 4.82
CA VAL A 22 5.56 -7.60 3.58
C VAL A 22 7.02 -7.93 3.88
N ARG A 23 7.64 -7.29 4.87
CA ARG A 23 9.03 -7.57 5.27
C ARG A 23 9.19 -9.02 5.71
N TYR A 24 8.29 -9.53 6.54
CA TYR A 24 8.37 -10.90 7.02
C TYR A 24 8.06 -11.93 5.94
N ALA A 25 7.16 -11.61 5.01
CA ALA A 25 6.92 -12.45 3.83
C ALA A 25 8.19 -12.57 2.97
N TYR A 26 8.90 -11.48 2.76
CA TYR A 26 10.20 -11.49 2.07
C TYR A 26 11.23 -12.31 2.83
N MET A 27 11.33 -12.11 4.15
CA MET A 27 12.27 -12.86 5.00
C MET A 27 11.99 -14.37 4.97
N ALA A 28 10.71 -14.75 4.90
CA ALA A 28 10.33 -16.15 4.74
C ALA A 28 10.88 -16.75 3.45
N GLN A 29 10.77 -16.01 2.34
CA GLN A 29 11.31 -16.47 1.04
C GLN A 29 12.84 -16.65 1.11
N GLN A 30 13.54 -15.73 1.74
CA GLN A 30 15.00 -15.84 1.89
C GLN A 30 15.39 -17.00 2.78
N ALA A 31 14.67 -17.21 3.88
CA ALA A 31 14.92 -18.34 4.76
C ALA A 31 14.70 -19.69 4.05
N ASP A 32 13.67 -19.78 3.20
CA ASP A 32 13.45 -20.96 2.36
C ASP A 32 14.62 -21.22 1.42
N VAL A 33 15.14 -20.18 0.77
CA VAL A 33 16.29 -20.30 -0.14
C VAL A 33 17.53 -20.82 0.60
N GLU A 34 17.71 -20.37 1.85
CA GLU A 34 18.85 -20.80 2.68
C GLU A 34 18.62 -22.16 3.35
N GLY A 35 17.43 -22.75 3.23
CA GLY A 35 17.11 -24.06 3.79
C GLY A 35 16.61 -24.06 5.23
N TYR A 36 16.30 -22.89 5.79
CA TYR A 36 15.78 -22.73 7.15
C TYR A 36 14.26 -22.85 7.17
N VAL A 37 13.74 -24.08 7.09
CA VAL A 37 12.31 -24.36 6.89
C VAL A 37 11.45 -23.88 8.07
N ASP A 38 11.90 -24.12 9.30
CA ASP A 38 11.15 -23.74 10.50
C ASP A 38 11.09 -22.23 10.67
N GLU A 39 12.20 -21.55 10.38
CA GLU A 39 12.29 -20.09 10.42
C GLU A 39 11.40 -19.46 9.33
N ALA A 40 11.42 -20.03 8.13
CA ALA A 40 10.56 -19.58 7.04
C ALA A 40 9.08 -19.71 7.41
N ALA A 41 8.68 -20.84 8.01
CA ALA A 41 7.31 -21.06 8.46
C ALA A 41 6.89 -20.05 9.53
N THR A 42 7.77 -19.73 10.46
CA THR A 42 7.52 -18.73 11.50
C THR A 42 7.36 -17.34 10.90
N PHE A 43 8.26 -16.93 10.01
CA PHE A 43 8.14 -15.63 9.32
C PHE A 43 6.80 -15.52 8.56
N ARG A 44 6.39 -16.58 7.85
CA ARG A 44 5.11 -16.59 7.13
C ARG A 44 3.91 -16.42 8.07
N ALA A 45 3.90 -17.16 9.17
CA ALA A 45 2.81 -17.08 10.15
C ALA A 45 2.71 -15.68 10.78
N VAL A 46 3.86 -15.09 11.12
CA VAL A 46 3.89 -13.73 11.69
C VAL A 46 3.50 -12.69 10.63
N ALA A 47 3.92 -12.85 9.37
CA ALA A 47 3.50 -11.97 8.27
C ALA A 47 1.97 -11.92 8.14
N GLU A 48 1.30 -13.07 8.18
CA GLU A 48 -0.16 -13.16 8.13
C GLU A 48 -0.80 -12.48 9.34
N SER A 49 -0.25 -12.69 10.54
CA SER A 49 -0.74 -12.04 11.75
C SER A 49 -0.63 -10.51 11.66
N GLU A 50 0.50 -9.98 11.16
CA GLU A 50 0.69 -8.56 11.00
C GLU A 50 -0.23 -7.96 9.92
N GLU A 51 -0.53 -8.71 8.86
CA GLU A 51 -1.53 -8.31 7.87
C GLU A 51 -2.90 -8.13 8.52
N ASN A 52 -3.31 -9.08 9.35
CA ASN A 52 -4.58 -9.01 10.08
C ASN A 52 -4.62 -7.82 11.05
N HIS A 53 -3.51 -7.51 11.71
CA HIS A 53 -3.42 -6.32 12.55
C HIS A 53 -3.57 -5.03 11.74
N ALA A 54 -2.92 -4.96 10.58
CA ALA A 54 -3.05 -3.80 9.68
C ALA A 54 -4.50 -3.61 9.21
N MET A 55 -5.18 -4.71 8.87
CA MET A 55 -6.60 -4.68 8.50
C MET A 55 -7.48 -4.16 9.63
N GLY A 56 -7.23 -4.61 10.86
CA GLY A 56 -7.96 -4.14 12.03
C GLY A 56 -7.79 -2.65 12.28
N HIS A 57 -6.57 -2.12 12.16
CA HIS A 57 -6.33 -0.69 12.30
C HIS A 57 -7.02 0.12 11.19
N LEU A 58 -7.01 -0.41 9.96
CA LEU A 58 -7.66 0.24 8.84
C LEU A 58 -9.18 0.34 9.03
N GLU A 59 -9.80 -0.67 9.64
CA GLU A 59 -11.23 -0.67 9.96
C GLU A 59 -11.62 0.52 10.84
N PHE A 60 -10.77 0.90 11.80
CA PHE A 60 -11.01 2.09 12.62
C PHE A 60 -10.84 3.40 11.86
N LEU A 61 -10.26 3.37 10.67
CA LEU A 61 -10.00 4.56 9.85
C LEU A 61 -11.04 4.77 8.74
N GLN A 62 -11.95 3.83 8.53
CA GLN A 62 -12.83 3.86 7.34
C GLN A 62 -13.64 5.14 7.21
N ASP A 63 -14.14 5.70 8.32
CA ASP A 63 -14.93 6.93 8.32
C ASP A 63 -14.06 8.19 8.44
N SER A 64 -12.89 8.07 9.06
CA SER A 64 -11.99 9.20 9.32
C SER A 64 -11.12 9.53 8.13
N GLY A 65 -10.79 8.54 7.32
CA GLY A 65 -9.99 8.69 6.13
C GLY A 65 -8.91 7.62 5.97
N ASP A 66 -8.77 7.17 4.73
CA ASP A 66 -7.68 6.31 4.32
C ASP A 66 -6.33 6.98 4.61
N PRO A 67 -5.32 6.25 5.13
CA PRO A 67 -4.03 6.85 5.48
C PRO A 67 -3.32 7.54 4.31
N VAL A 68 -3.58 7.11 3.07
CA VAL A 68 -2.94 7.63 1.87
C VAL A 68 -3.76 8.76 1.25
N SER A 69 -5.03 8.49 0.90
CA SER A 69 -5.88 9.46 0.22
C SER A 69 -6.45 10.53 1.15
N LYS A 70 -6.53 10.24 2.44
CA LYS A 70 -7.14 11.08 3.47
C LYS A 70 -8.66 11.26 3.27
N THR A 71 -9.28 10.40 2.47
CA THR A 71 -10.71 10.40 2.20
C THR A 71 -11.38 9.17 2.80
N PRO A 72 -12.69 9.22 3.12
CA PRO A 72 -13.39 8.07 3.69
C PRO A 72 -13.36 6.85 2.76
N ILE A 73 -13.38 5.66 3.35
CA ILE A 73 -13.45 4.37 2.63
C ILE A 73 -14.53 3.47 3.24
N SER A 74 -15.69 4.06 3.53
CA SER A 74 -16.79 3.37 4.22
C SER A 74 -17.66 2.53 3.29
N ASN A 75 -17.58 2.75 1.99
CA ASN A 75 -18.33 2.03 0.97
C ASN A 75 -17.52 1.88 -0.31
N THR A 76 -18.01 1.07 -1.24
CA THR A 76 -17.26 0.75 -2.46
C THR A 76 -16.96 1.98 -3.33
N VAL A 77 -17.89 2.93 -3.43
CA VAL A 77 -17.67 4.15 -4.21
C VAL A 77 -16.52 4.96 -3.60
N GLU A 78 -16.55 5.17 -2.29
CA GLU A 78 -15.47 5.87 -1.59
C GLU A 78 -14.12 5.13 -1.71
N MET A 79 -14.14 3.80 -1.64
CA MET A 79 -12.93 2.99 -1.83
C MET A 79 -12.33 3.17 -3.22
N LEU A 80 -13.17 3.18 -4.27
CA LEU A 80 -12.72 3.41 -5.64
C LEU A 80 -12.17 4.83 -5.80
N GLU A 81 -12.83 5.84 -5.24
CA GLU A 81 -12.35 7.21 -5.28
C GLU A 81 -11.00 7.37 -4.56
N SER A 82 -10.84 6.73 -3.42
CA SER A 82 -9.57 6.72 -2.68
C SER A 82 -8.45 6.06 -3.49
N ALA A 83 -8.74 4.89 -4.08
CA ALA A 83 -7.77 4.17 -4.91
C ALA A 83 -7.35 5.01 -6.13
N ILE A 84 -8.31 5.65 -6.80
CA ILE A 84 -8.04 6.54 -7.95
C ILE A 84 -7.10 7.68 -7.54
N THR A 85 -7.35 8.31 -6.40
CA THR A 85 -6.49 9.37 -5.88
C THR A 85 -5.04 8.89 -5.71
N GLY A 86 -4.86 7.72 -5.08
CA GLY A 86 -3.53 7.15 -4.86
C GLY A 86 -2.83 6.77 -6.16
N GLU A 87 -3.50 6.04 -7.04
CA GLU A 87 -2.93 5.59 -8.30
C GLU A 87 -2.61 6.74 -9.24
N HIS A 88 -3.45 7.78 -9.26
CA HIS A 88 -3.19 8.99 -10.04
C HIS A 88 -1.90 9.68 -9.58
N HIS A 89 -1.75 9.89 -8.29
CA HIS A 89 -0.54 10.50 -7.73
C HIS A 89 0.69 9.64 -8.03
N ASP A 90 0.61 8.34 -7.81
CA ASP A 90 1.75 7.44 -7.98
C ASP A 90 2.20 7.36 -9.44
N SER A 91 1.26 7.30 -10.38
CA SER A 91 1.56 7.15 -11.80
C SER A 91 2.01 8.45 -12.48
N THR A 92 1.52 9.60 -12.04
CA THR A 92 1.76 10.88 -12.72
C THR A 92 2.74 11.80 -12.01
N VAL A 93 2.94 11.63 -10.71
CA VAL A 93 3.79 12.51 -9.89
C VAL A 93 4.93 11.75 -9.24
N MET A 94 4.63 10.78 -8.37
CA MET A 94 5.61 10.17 -7.48
C MET A 94 6.64 9.33 -8.23
N TYR A 95 6.23 8.31 -8.95
CA TYR A 95 7.17 7.44 -9.66
C TYR A 95 7.92 8.14 -10.79
N PRO A 96 7.27 8.99 -11.62
CA PRO A 96 8.01 9.77 -12.60
C PRO A 96 9.12 10.65 -11.99
N GLU A 97 8.83 11.29 -10.86
CA GLU A 97 9.83 12.13 -10.18
C GLU A 97 10.95 11.29 -9.59
N PHE A 98 10.64 10.16 -8.97
CA PHE A 98 11.66 9.24 -8.46
C PHE A 98 12.54 8.71 -9.58
N ALA A 99 11.96 8.39 -10.74
CA ALA A 99 12.73 7.94 -11.90
C ALA A 99 13.68 9.04 -12.39
N ARG A 100 13.20 10.27 -12.45
CA ARG A 100 14.02 11.43 -12.85
C ARG A 100 15.23 11.60 -11.92
N VAL A 101 14.99 11.59 -10.62
CA VAL A 101 16.06 11.73 -9.62
C VAL A 101 17.06 10.57 -9.70
N ALA A 102 16.57 9.34 -9.84
CA ALA A 102 17.42 8.17 -9.98
C ALA A 102 18.36 8.28 -11.20
N ARG A 103 17.86 8.80 -12.32
CA ARG A 103 18.71 9.02 -13.51
C ARG A 103 19.75 10.10 -13.28
N GLU A 104 19.40 11.18 -12.60
CA GLU A 104 20.36 12.21 -12.23
C GLU A 104 21.48 11.68 -11.33
N GLU A 105 21.14 10.71 -10.47
CA GLU A 105 22.12 10.05 -9.60
C GLU A 105 22.89 8.91 -10.27
N GLY A 106 22.63 8.65 -11.55
CA GLY A 106 23.28 7.57 -12.30
C GLY A 106 22.78 6.16 -11.96
N LEU A 107 21.61 6.06 -11.34
CA LEU A 107 21.00 4.79 -10.92
C LEU A 107 19.98 4.33 -11.98
N ASP A 108 20.47 3.96 -13.17
CA ASP A 108 19.59 3.66 -14.31
C ASP A 108 18.66 2.47 -14.06
N ASP A 109 19.14 1.41 -13.40
CA ASP A 109 18.30 0.24 -13.06
C ASP A 109 17.15 0.62 -12.14
N VAL A 110 17.40 1.49 -11.16
CA VAL A 110 16.40 1.99 -10.24
C VAL A 110 15.39 2.88 -10.97
N ALA A 111 15.89 3.73 -11.89
CA ALA A 111 15.03 4.59 -12.71
C ALA A 111 14.08 3.77 -13.58
N GLU A 112 14.60 2.72 -14.25
CA GLU A 112 13.78 1.81 -15.06
C GLU A 112 12.70 1.11 -14.22
N TRP A 113 13.04 0.71 -13.00
CA TRP A 113 12.07 0.13 -12.07
C TRP A 113 10.94 1.12 -11.76
N PHE A 114 11.28 2.36 -11.41
CA PHE A 114 10.27 3.39 -11.14
C PHE A 114 9.41 3.71 -12.37
N GLU A 115 10.00 3.75 -13.57
CA GLU A 115 9.26 3.96 -14.82
C GLU A 115 8.28 2.82 -15.08
N THR A 116 8.70 1.59 -14.83
CA THR A 116 7.85 0.40 -14.95
C THR A 116 6.68 0.47 -13.97
N LEU A 117 6.94 0.88 -12.73
CA LEU A 117 5.88 1.05 -11.72
C LEU A 117 4.92 2.17 -12.12
N ALA A 118 5.41 3.29 -12.66
CA ALA A 118 4.54 4.36 -13.14
C ALA A 118 3.53 3.86 -14.18
N VAL A 119 3.98 3.03 -15.12
CA VAL A 119 3.10 2.40 -16.13
C VAL A 119 2.09 1.46 -15.47
N ALA A 120 2.54 0.61 -14.56
CA ALA A 120 1.66 -0.32 -13.84
C ALA A 120 0.58 0.41 -13.05
N GLU A 121 0.95 1.46 -12.33
CA GLU A 121 0.01 2.27 -11.55
C GLU A 121 -0.99 3.00 -12.46
N GLY A 122 -0.56 3.43 -13.66
CA GLY A 122 -1.45 4.00 -14.67
C GLY A 122 -2.49 3.01 -15.20
N ILE A 123 -2.13 1.73 -15.30
CA ILE A 123 -3.06 0.66 -15.67
C ILE A 123 -4.09 0.45 -14.54
N HIS A 124 -3.63 0.42 -13.29
CA HIS A 124 -4.53 0.31 -12.13
C HIS A 124 -5.50 1.49 -12.09
N LEU A 125 -5.01 2.70 -12.31
CA LEU A 125 -5.82 3.91 -12.35
C LEU A 125 -6.98 3.79 -13.34
N ARG A 126 -6.68 3.40 -14.58
CA ARG A 126 -7.72 3.26 -15.62
C ARG A 126 -8.74 2.19 -15.27
N ARG A 127 -8.31 1.08 -14.65
CA ARG A 127 -9.23 0.03 -14.20
C ARG A 127 -10.17 0.53 -13.11
N PHE A 128 -9.66 1.26 -12.13
CA PHE A 128 -10.48 1.81 -11.06
C PHE A 128 -11.45 2.89 -11.58
N GLU A 129 -10.98 3.75 -12.47
CA GLU A 129 -11.83 4.77 -13.10
C GLU A 129 -12.99 4.13 -13.89
N HIS A 130 -12.70 3.07 -14.63
CA HIS A 130 -13.73 2.33 -15.37
C HIS A 130 -14.76 1.72 -14.41
N LEU A 131 -14.30 1.06 -13.34
CA LEU A 131 -15.19 0.46 -12.35
C LEU A 131 -16.06 1.49 -11.64
N LEU A 132 -15.50 2.67 -11.35
CA LEU A 132 -16.27 3.74 -10.70
C LEU A 132 -17.44 4.19 -11.58
N GLN A 133 -17.26 4.21 -12.91
CA GLN A 133 -18.34 4.55 -13.84
C GLN A 133 -19.45 3.51 -13.88
N GLU A 134 -19.14 2.26 -13.56
CA GLU A 134 -20.09 1.15 -13.58
C GLU A 134 -20.86 0.96 -12.28
N VAL A 135 -20.33 1.48 -11.15
CA VAL A 135 -21.01 1.35 -9.87
C VAL A 135 -22.28 2.20 -9.85
N PRO A 136 -23.44 1.62 -9.51
CA PRO A 136 -24.67 2.40 -9.42
C PRO A 136 -24.56 3.53 -8.42
N ASN A 137 -25.05 4.70 -8.76
CA ASN A 137 -25.17 5.80 -7.81
C ASN A 137 -26.13 5.40 -6.69
N MET A 138 -25.61 5.29 -5.50
CA MET A 138 -26.42 5.04 -4.31
C MET A 138 -26.69 6.33 -3.56
#